data_53adbb6347452e1fce2c0ad93bad78a0
#
_entry.id   53adbb6347452e1fce2c0ad93bad78a0
#
_cell.length_a   1.000
_cell.length_b   1.000
_cell.length_c   1.000
_cell.angle_alpha   90.00
_cell.angle_beta   90.00
_cell.angle_gamma   90.00
#
_symmetry.space_group_name_H-M   'P 1'
#
loop_
_entity.id
_entity.type
_entity.pdbx_description
1 polymer ?
#
loop_
_entity_poly.entity_id
_entity_poly.type
_entity_poly.pdbx_seq_one_letter_code
_entity_poly.pdbx_strand_id
1 'polypeptide(L)'
;MSKNSIVCAGIDTGKHKLDVAIRGVKGQLFELLVENTADGHKVLSAWLREHKVKRVGIEASGGYEQAVVLYLRKKKFVVVVFQPKQVRAYATFNLQIAKNDKLDAALIADCTAAIKEINAPPDERMTAFAMRMTFIDQITEDVARIKTRCESCRDKQILHYWREEIARLERRKKAEIKALAAAIREHGDLSKRLDLIESVDGVGLLTAVAILVRMPEIGTVTREEVAALAGLAPYDHESGNHVGERHIKGGRGRLRKSLYCAALPASMRWNHQLVSMYRRLIAAGKLHKVALVACARKLLIFVNTVVERGSPWEKSRAPGKFELGLRAA
;
A
#
# COMPACT_ATOMS: atom_id res chain seq x y z
N MET A 1 13.88 36.81 15.18
CA MET A 1 12.58 36.73 14.49
C MET A 1 11.96 35.40 14.85
N SER A 2 10.91 35.42 15.68
CA SER A 2 10.18 34.22 16.12
C SER A 2 9.49 33.59 14.92
N LYS A 3 10.00 32.45 14.44
CA LYS A 3 9.23 31.60 13.53
C LYS A 3 7.96 31.20 14.28
N ASN A 4 6.79 31.59 13.76
CA ASN A 4 5.50 31.11 14.25
C ASN A 4 5.52 29.59 14.28
N SER A 5 5.84 29.03 15.46
CA SER A 5 5.85 27.58 15.63
C SER A 5 4.39 27.10 15.54
N ILE A 6 4.12 26.27 14.54
CA ILE A 6 2.81 25.65 14.36
C ILE A 6 2.55 24.76 15.57
N VAL A 7 1.47 25.00 16.32
CA VAL A 7 1.06 24.13 17.43
C VAL A 7 0.57 22.80 16.85
N CYS A 8 1.20 21.72 17.25
CA CYS A 8 0.92 20.36 16.81
C CYS A 8 0.37 19.51 17.95
N ALA A 9 -0.57 18.65 17.65
CA ALA A 9 -1.03 17.60 18.54
C ALA A 9 -0.65 16.23 18.03
N GLY A 10 -0.45 15.29 18.95
CA GLY A 10 -0.32 13.87 18.67
C GLY A 10 -1.46 13.09 19.30
N ILE A 11 -1.94 12.07 18.61
CA ILE A 11 -3.00 11.18 19.09
C ILE A 11 -2.50 9.75 18.99
N ASP A 12 -2.43 9.07 20.12
CA ASP A 12 -2.34 7.62 20.17
C ASP A 12 -3.76 7.04 20.19
N THR A 13 -4.02 6.07 19.31
CA THR A 13 -5.38 5.61 19.03
C THR A 13 -5.59 4.18 19.50
N GLY A 14 -6.37 4.04 20.58
CA GLY A 14 -6.91 2.75 21.02
C GLY A 14 -8.32 2.47 20.45
N LYS A 15 -8.79 1.24 20.66
CA LYS A 15 -10.13 0.82 20.27
C LYS A 15 -11.24 1.67 20.93
N HIS A 16 -11.08 1.98 22.21
CA HIS A 16 -12.10 2.63 23.04
C HIS A 16 -11.72 4.05 23.48
N LYS A 17 -10.44 4.41 23.43
CA LYS A 17 -9.92 5.69 23.92
C LYS A 17 -8.92 6.30 22.92
N LEU A 18 -8.77 7.61 23.04
CA LEU A 18 -7.76 8.40 22.35
C LEU A 18 -6.94 9.12 23.43
N ASP A 19 -5.65 8.85 23.49
CA ASP A 19 -4.70 9.59 24.29
C ASP A 19 -4.13 10.73 23.43
N VAL A 20 -4.29 11.97 23.88
CA VAL A 20 -3.96 13.16 23.09
C VAL A 20 -2.94 14.02 23.84
N ALA A 21 -1.93 14.49 23.14
CA ALA A 21 -0.95 15.39 23.70
C ALA A 21 -0.70 16.59 22.77
N ILE A 22 -0.52 17.77 23.36
CA ILE A 22 -0.05 19.00 22.70
C ILE A 22 1.23 19.46 23.39
N ARG A 23 2.28 19.68 22.61
CA ARG A 23 3.48 20.32 23.13
C ARG A 23 3.44 21.81 22.85
N GLY A 24 3.33 22.58 23.91
CA GLY A 24 3.33 24.05 23.87
C GLY A 24 4.70 24.65 23.58
N VAL A 25 4.73 25.95 23.27
CA VAL A 25 5.91 26.70 22.82
C VAL A 25 7.08 26.68 23.81
N LYS A 26 6.82 26.50 25.11
CA LYS A 26 7.83 26.46 26.19
C LYS A 26 8.10 25.03 26.69
N GLY A 27 7.74 23.98 25.92
CA GLY A 27 7.89 22.60 26.35
C GLY A 27 6.78 22.10 27.28
N GLN A 28 5.78 22.93 27.56
CA GLN A 28 4.59 22.54 28.31
C GLN A 28 3.86 21.41 27.60
N LEU A 29 3.46 20.38 28.35
CA LEU A 29 2.65 19.27 27.84
C LEU A 29 1.22 19.43 28.31
N PHE A 30 0.28 19.49 27.38
CA PHE A 30 -1.15 19.45 27.66
C PHE A 30 -1.67 18.08 27.21
N GLU A 31 -2.40 17.41 28.07
CA GLU A 31 -2.91 16.06 27.84
C GLU A 31 -4.43 16.04 27.90
N LEU A 32 -5.04 15.20 27.07
CA LEU A 32 -6.47 14.95 27.07
C LEU A 32 -6.70 13.46 26.79
N LEU A 33 -7.61 12.85 27.56
CA LEU A 33 -8.10 11.51 27.33
C LEU A 33 -9.58 11.60 26.98
N VAL A 34 -9.96 11.05 25.81
CA VAL A 34 -11.36 11.00 25.37
C VAL A 34 -11.70 9.61 24.85
N GLU A 35 -12.98 9.27 24.82
CA GLU A 35 -13.45 8.06 24.17
C GLU A 35 -13.32 8.15 22.65
N ASN A 36 -13.03 7.03 21.99
CA ASN A 36 -13.01 6.93 20.53
C ASN A 36 -14.44 6.74 19.98
N THR A 37 -15.29 7.73 20.23
CA THR A 37 -16.71 7.81 19.85
C THR A 37 -17.00 9.14 19.16
N ALA A 38 -18.19 9.25 18.52
CA ALA A 38 -18.59 10.49 17.86
C ALA A 38 -18.63 11.69 18.83
N ASP A 39 -19.03 11.48 20.10
CA ASP A 39 -19.06 12.53 21.10
C ASP A 39 -17.66 12.87 21.63
N GLY A 40 -16.82 11.86 21.85
CA GLY A 40 -15.42 12.08 22.18
C GLY A 40 -14.67 12.86 21.09
N HIS A 41 -14.96 12.60 19.81
CA HIS A 41 -14.39 13.39 18.71
C HIS A 41 -14.85 14.86 18.71
N LYS A 42 -16.09 15.16 19.17
CA LYS A 42 -16.56 16.55 19.36
C LYS A 42 -15.77 17.25 20.45
N VAL A 43 -15.61 16.61 21.61
CA VAL A 43 -14.80 17.11 22.74
C VAL A 43 -13.37 17.36 22.27
N LEU A 44 -12.75 16.37 21.63
CA LEU A 44 -11.40 16.49 21.05
C LEU A 44 -11.27 17.71 20.15
N SER A 45 -12.18 17.87 19.18
CA SER A 45 -12.07 18.98 18.23
C SER A 45 -12.26 20.36 18.86
N ALA A 46 -13.07 20.47 19.90
CA ALA A 46 -13.24 21.71 20.68
C ALA A 46 -11.93 22.04 21.42
N TRP A 47 -11.36 21.08 22.12
CA TRP A 47 -10.13 21.22 22.89
C TRP A 47 -8.92 21.57 21.98
N LEU A 48 -8.80 20.94 20.80
CA LEU A 48 -7.77 21.26 19.82
C LEU A 48 -7.87 22.70 19.31
N ARG A 49 -9.10 23.24 19.14
CA ARG A 49 -9.32 24.65 18.74
C ARG A 49 -8.97 25.62 19.84
N GLU A 50 -9.35 25.34 21.08
CA GLU A 50 -8.99 26.13 22.26
C GLU A 50 -7.47 26.33 22.36
N HIS A 51 -6.70 25.25 22.11
CA HIS A 51 -5.24 25.27 22.09
C HIS A 51 -4.63 25.73 20.76
N LYS A 52 -5.44 26.25 19.82
CA LYS A 52 -4.99 26.78 18.53
C LYS A 52 -4.18 25.78 17.68
N VAL A 53 -4.46 24.47 17.85
CA VAL A 53 -3.81 23.40 17.09
C VAL A 53 -4.20 23.51 15.61
N LYS A 54 -3.22 23.48 14.74
CA LYS A 54 -3.42 23.50 13.29
C LYS A 54 -3.15 22.12 12.65
N ARG A 55 -2.25 21.36 13.25
CA ARG A 55 -1.76 20.09 12.72
C ARG A 55 -1.87 18.97 13.75
N VAL A 56 -2.43 17.86 13.35
CA VAL A 56 -2.64 16.69 14.20
C VAL A 56 -1.97 15.47 13.59
N GLY A 57 -1.08 14.84 14.35
CA GLY A 57 -0.49 13.54 13.98
C GLY A 57 -1.25 12.42 14.65
N ILE A 58 -1.41 11.32 13.94
CA ILE A 58 -2.10 10.11 14.41
C ILE A 58 -1.29 8.91 13.95
N GLU A 59 -1.04 7.95 14.86
CA GLU A 59 -0.44 6.67 14.47
C GLU A 59 -1.53 5.72 13.92
N ALA A 60 -1.23 5.05 12.80
CA ALA A 60 -2.12 4.04 12.23
C ALA A 60 -2.20 2.82 13.16
N SER A 61 -3.37 2.51 13.69
CA SER A 61 -3.64 1.47 14.69
C SER A 61 -4.55 0.34 14.19
N GLY A 62 -4.40 -0.01 12.89
CA GLY A 62 -5.15 -1.10 12.30
C GLY A 62 -6.61 -0.78 11.95
N GLY A 63 -6.97 0.50 11.89
CA GLY A 63 -8.27 1.00 11.45
C GLY A 63 -9.06 1.75 12.53
N TYR A 64 -8.66 1.67 13.80
CA TYR A 64 -9.33 2.43 14.88
C TYR A 64 -9.17 3.94 14.74
N GLU A 65 -8.13 4.40 14.05
CA GLU A 65 -7.86 5.79 13.72
C GLU A 65 -8.80 6.38 12.66
N GLN A 66 -9.43 5.55 11.83
CA GLN A 66 -10.13 6.04 10.64
C GLN A 66 -11.26 7.02 10.95
N ALA A 67 -12.07 6.72 11.96
CA ALA A 67 -13.22 7.56 12.32
C ALA A 67 -12.78 8.96 12.79
N VAL A 68 -11.79 9.05 13.67
CA VAL A 68 -11.26 10.33 14.17
C VAL A 68 -10.52 11.10 13.08
N VAL A 69 -9.76 10.42 12.21
CA VAL A 69 -9.10 11.04 11.04
C VAL A 69 -10.11 11.71 10.12
N LEU A 70 -11.16 10.99 9.72
CA LEU A 70 -12.22 11.53 8.86
C LEU A 70 -12.94 12.71 9.54
N TYR A 71 -13.25 12.57 10.83
CA TYR A 71 -13.91 13.62 11.60
C TYR A 71 -13.06 14.90 11.66
N LEU A 72 -11.78 14.79 12.01
CA LEU A 72 -10.89 15.94 12.12
C LEU A 72 -10.63 16.61 10.76
N ARG A 73 -10.51 15.84 9.68
CA ARG A 73 -10.40 16.39 8.30
C ARG A 73 -11.65 17.17 7.91
N LYS A 74 -12.85 16.65 8.18
CA LYS A 74 -14.12 17.39 7.99
C LYS A 74 -14.18 18.70 8.80
N LYS A 75 -13.54 18.72 9.97
CA LYS A 75 -13.40 19.93 10.79
C LYS A 75 -12.24 20.85 10.36
N LYS A 76 -11.61 20.57 9.19
CA LYS A 76 -10.52 21.36 8.57
C LYS A 76 -9.20 21.36 9.33
N PHE A 77 -8.94 20.36 10.16
CA PHE A 77 -7.61 20.13 10.70
C PHE A 77 -6.71 19.50 9.62
N VAL A 78 -5.43 19.85 9.65
CA VAL A 78 -4.40 19.16 8.86
C VAL A 78 -4.01 17.88 9.62
N VAL A 79 -4.42 16.72 9.11
CA VAL A 79 -4.19 15.43 9.76
C VAL A 79 -3.14 14.63 9.02
N VAL A 80 -2.06 14.29 9.73
CA VAL A 80 -0.97 13.42 9.27
C VAL A 80 -1.13 12.04 9.90
N VAL A 81 -1.21 10.99 9.08
CA VAL A 81 -1.28 9.62 9.58
C VAL A 81 0.09 8.98 9.42
N PHE A 82 0.69 8.62 10.55
CA PHE A 82 2.00 7.97 10.60
C PHE A 82 1.89 6.45 10.54
N GLN A 83 2.84 5.83 9.85
CA GLN A 83 3.06 4.41 10.02
C GLN A 83 3.78 4.15 11.37
N PRO A 84 3.47 3.05 12.09
CA PRO A 84 4.13 2.75 13.37
C PRO A 84 5.66 2.74 13.30
N LYS A 85 6.21 2.36 12.14
CA LYS A 85 7.67 2.38 11.91
C LYS A 85 8.26 3.78 11.91
N GLN A 86 7.50 4.80 11.48
CA GLN A 86 7.98 6.19 11.45
C GLN A 86 8.07 6.75 12.87
N VAL A 87 7.03 6.54 13.67
CA VAL A 87 7.02 6.95 15.09
C VAL A 87 8.13 6.25 15.85
N ARG A 88 8.30 4.94 15.67
CA ARG A 88 9.39 4.17 16.30
C ARG A 88 10.78 4.64 15.88
N ALA A 89 10.98 4.94 14.59
CA ALA A 89 12.27 5.45 14.09
C ALA A 89 12.58 6.82 14.71
N TYR A 90 11.59 7.69 14.86
CA TYR A 90 11.73 8.99 15.51
C TYR A 90 12.04 8.84 17.01
N ALA A 91 11.38 7.90 17.72
CA ALA A 91 11.69 7.56 19.10
C ALA A 91 13.15 7.11 19.26
N THR A 92 13.60 6.22 18.39
CA THR A 92 14.99 5.71 18.39
C THR A 92 15.99 6.83 18.12
N PHE A 93 15.72 7.73 17.18
CA PHE A 93 16.55 8.90 16.90
C PHE A 93 16.71 9.81 18.11
N ASN A 94 15.65 9.99 18.92
CA ASN A 94 15.65 10.80 20.12
C ASN A 94 16.07 10.02 21.38
N LEU A 95 16.58 8.77 21.26
CA LEU A 95 16.96 7.89 22.38
C LEU A 95 15.85 7.66 23.41
N GLN A 96 14.60 7.71 22.97
CA GLN A 96 13.42 7.55 23.83
C GLN A 96 13.10 6.05 23.97
N ILE A 97 13.41 5.48 25.12
CA ILE A 97 13.29 4.04 25.41
C ILE A 97 11.98 3.71 26.12
N ALA A 98 11.49 4.66 26.96
CA ALA A 98 10.26 4.46 27.71
C ALA A 98 9.02 4.47 26.82
N LYS A 99 8.10 3.53 27.07
CA LYS A 99 6.86 3.36 26.33
C LYS A 99 5.66 3.38 27.27
N ASN A 100 4.76 4.35 27.06
CA ASN A 100 3.39 4.34 27.59
C ASN A 100 2.51 5.25 26.69
N ASP A 101 1.20 5.07 26.72
CA ASP A 101 0.24 5.74 25.83
C ASP A 101 0.37 7.27 25.82
N LYS A 102 0.66 7.89 26.99
CA LYS A 102 0.86 9.35 27.10
C LYS A 102 2.16 9.81 26.44
N LEU A 103 3.25 9.07 26.65
CA LEU A 103 4.54 9.34 26.00
C LEU A 103 4.43 9.11 24.50
N ASP A 104 3.65 8.12 24.06
CA ASP A 104 3.42 7.83 22.66
C ASP A 104 2.66 8.98 21.98
N ALA A 105 1.62 9.55 22.61
CA ALA A 105 0.91 10.74 22.10
C ALA A 105 1.82 11.97 22.01
N ALA A 106 2.65 12.23 23.02
CA ALA A 106 3.61 13.33 23.01
C ALA A 106 4.68 13.14 21.91
N LEU A 107 5.17 11.93 21.76
CA LEU A 107 6.11 11.57 20.69
C LEU A 107 5.52 11.79 19.30
N ILE A 108 4.23 11.42 19.09
CA ILE A 108 3.51 11.66 17.84
C ILE A 108 3.37 13.17 17.59
N ALA A 109 3.14 14.00 18.62
CA ALA A 109 3.11 15.46 18.49
C ALA A 109 4.47 16.01 18.01
N ASP A 110 5.57 15.52 18.59
CA ASP A 110 6.93 15.91 18.20
C ASP A 110 7.26 15.45 16.77
N CYS A 111 6.90 14.21 16.38
CA CYS A 111 6.97 13.74 14.99
C CYS A 111 6.22 14.67 14.03
N THR A 112 5.02 15.10 14.44
CA THR A 112 4.17 15.98 13.65
C THR A 112 4.78 17.36 13.44
N ALA A 113 5.43 17.89 14.45
CA ALA A 113 6.14 19.16 14.38
C ALA A 113 7.40 19.09 13.48
N ALA A 114 8.06 17.94 13.45
CA ALA A 114 9.28 17.71 12.66
C ALA A 114 9.02 17.57 11.15
N ILE A 115 7.80 17.22 10.74
CA ILE A 115 7.46 17.07 9.31
C ILE A 115 7.43 18.43 8.61
N LYS A 116 8.23 18.54 7.55
CA LYS A 116 8.29 19.76 6.70
C LYS A 116 7.21 19.75 5.62
N GLU A 117 7.01 18.62 4.96
CA GLU A 117 6.08 18.47 3.85
C GLU A 117 4.94 17.53 4.23
N ILE A 118 3.71 17.95 3.96
CA ILE A 118 2.51 17.16 4.23
C ILE A 118 1.87 16.83 2.90
N ASN A 119 1.77 15.55 2.64
CA ASN A 119 1.05 15.07 1.46
C ASN A 119 -0.43 15.44 1.55
N ALA A 120 -1.03 15.71 0.40
CA ALA A 120 -2.48 15.90 0.32
C ALA A 120 -3.22 14.70 0.94
N PRO A 121 -4.37 14.93 1.60
CA PRO A 121 -5.15 13.83 2.14
C PRO A 121 -5.54 12.87 1.02
N PRO A 122 -5.52 11.55 1.26
CA PRO A 122 -5.96 10.59 0.27
C PRO A 122 -7.44 10.83 -0.06
N ASP A 123 -7.82 10.52 -1.29
CA ASP A 123 -9.20 10.56 -1.75
C ASP A 123 -10.08 9.67 -0.84
N GLU A 124 -11.15 10.23 -0.28
CA GLU A 124 -12.04 9.52 0.64
C GLU A 124 -12.68 8.27 0.00
N ARG A 125 -12.95 8.31 -1.31
CA ARG A 125 -13.45 7.16 -2.10
C ARG A 125 -12.50 5.97 -2.01
N MET A 126 -11.18 6.23 -2.01
CA MET A 126 -10.16 5.19 -1.90
C MET A 126 -10.20 4.45 -0.57
N THR A 127 -10.61 5.09 0.51
CA THR A 127 -10.74 4.44 1.83
C THR A 127 -11.80 3.33 1.80
N ALA A 128 -12.97 3.61 1.23
CA ALA A 128 -14.05 2.62 1.09
C ALA A 128 -13.63 1.46 0.16
N PHE A 129 -13.00 1.76 -0.97
CA PHE A 129 -12.49 0.75 -1.89
C PHE A 129 -11.36 -0.09 -1.28
N ALA A 130 -10.48 0.51 -0.46
CA ALA A 130 -9.41 -0.21 0.24
C ALA A 130 -9.94 -1.22 1.26
N MET A 131 -11.05 -0.91 1.96
CA MET A 131 -11.70 -1.86 2.85
C MET A 131 -12.27 -3.06 2.07
N ARG A 132 -12.96 -2.82 0.95
CA ARG A 132 -13.46 -3.90 0.10
C ARG A 132 -12.34 -4.73 -0.51
N MET A 133 -11.25 -4.09 -0.95
CA MET A 133 -10.08 -4.79 -1.45
C MET A 133 -9.40 -5.63 -0.35
N THR A 134 -9.40 -5.17 0.90
CA THR A 134 -8.88 -5.93 2.04
C THR A 134 -9.74 -7.18 2.29
N PHE A 135 -11.06 -7.08 2.18
CA PHE A 135 -11.96 -8.21 2.28
C PHE A 135 -11.70 -9.26 1.18
N ILE A 136 -11.47 -8.83 -0.06
CA ILE A 136 -11.10 -9.73 -1.17
C ILE A 136 -9.76 -10.45 -0.89
N ASP A 137 -8.79 -9.77 -0.28
CA ASP A 137 -7.54 -10.41 0.14
C ASP A 137 -7.77 -11.46 1.22
N GLN A 138 -8.60 -11.15 2.22
CA GLN A 138 -8.95 -12.09 3.30
C GLN A 138 -9.57 -13.37 2.72
N ILE A 139 -10.52 -13.25 1.78
CA ILE A 139 -11.07 -14.41 1.07
C ILE A 139 -9.95 -15.21 0.38
N THR A 140 -8.99 -14.52 -0.25
CA THR A 140 -7.87 -15.18 -0.93
C THR A 140 -6.95 -15.91 0.06
N GLU A 141 -6.73 -15.33 1.23
CA GLU A 141 -5.94 -15.93 2.31
C GLU A 141 -6.68 -17.14 2.93
N ASP A 142 -8.00 -17.07 3.10
CA ASP A 142 -8.81 -18.18 3.57
C ASP A 142 -8.77 -19.37 2.60
N VAL A 143 -8.93 -19.12 1.31
CA VAL A 143 -8.78 -20.15 0.26
C VAL A 143 -7.40 -20.81 0.33
N ALA A 144 -6.35 -20.03 0.47
CA ALA A 144 -4.99 -20.57 0.59
C ALA A 144 -4.82 -21.46 1.84
N ARG A 145 -5.34 -21.01 2.98
CA ARG A 145 -5.33 -21.79 4.24
C ARG A 145 -6.07 -23.11 4.11
N ILE A 146 -7.24 -23.12 3.47
CA ILE A 146 -8.02 -24.35 3.28
C ILE A 146 -7.29 -25.28 2.30
N LYS A 147 -6.70 -24.77 1.21
CA LYS A 147 -5.90 -25.57 0.28
C LYS A 147 -4.74 -26.27 0.98
N THR A 148 -4.00 -25.58 1.85
CA THR A 148 -2.93 -26.21 2.64
C THR A 148 -3.45 -27.30 3.59
N ARG A 149 -4.62 -27.12 4.21
CA ARG A 149 -5.26 -28.17 5.03
C ARG A 149 -5.64 -29.38 4.19
N CYS A 150 -6.08 -29.19 2.95
CA CYS A 150 -6.39 -30.30 2.04
C CYS A 150 -5.17 -31.18 1.71
N GLU A 151 -3.96 -30.61 1.69
CA GLU A 151 -2.74 -31.36 1.36
C GLU A 151 -2.41 -32.44 2.38
N SER A 152 -2.70 -32.21 3.68
CA SER A 152 -2.43 -33.14 4.77
C SER A 152 -3.62 -34.03 5.14
N CYS A 153 -4.83 -33.75 4.66
CA CYS A 153 -6.04 -34.47 5.00
C CYS A 153 -6.22 -35.73 4.15
N ARG A 154 -6.52 -36.86 4.81
CA ARG A 154 -6.81 -38.16 4.15
C ARG A 154 -8.28 -38.54 4.19
N ASP A 155 -9.09 -37.85 5.00
CA ASP A 155 -10.52 -38.11 5.13
C ASP A 155 -11.27 -37.54 3.90
N LYS A 156 -11.92 -38.42 3.15
CA LYS A 156 -12.63 -38.06 1.90
C LYS A 156 -13.82 -37.13 2.15
N GLN A 157 -14.51 -37.27 3.27
CA GLN A 157 -15.68 -36.46 3.60
C GLN A 157 -15.25 -35.02 3.97
N ILE A 158 -14.21 -34.88 4.78
CA ILE A 158 -13.63 -33.58 5.14
C ILE A 158 -13.07 -32.88 3.88
N LEU A 159 -12.37 -33.63 3.02
CA LEU A 159 -11.87 -33.09 1.74
C LEU A 159 -13.00 -32.61 0.84
N HIS A 160 -14.13 -33.30 0.82
CA HIS A 160 -15.31 -32.88 0.06
C HIS A 160 -15.84 -31.51 0.57
N TYR A 161 -16.08 -31.38 1.88
CA TYR A 161 -16.51 -30.12 2.49
C TYR A 161 -15.54 -28.96 2.21
N TRP A 162 -14.24 -29.19 2.33
CA TRP A 162 -13.26 -28.14 2.05
C TRP A 162 -13.22 -27.73 0.57
N ARG A 163 -13.41 -28.67 -0.36
CA ARG A 163 -13.50 -28.35 -1.79
C ARG A 163 -14.74 -27.52 -2.10
N GLU A 164 -15.87 -27.82 -1.50
CA GLU A 164 -17.10 -27.03 -1.64
C GLU A 164 -16.89 -25.61 -1.08
N GLU A 165 -16.25 -25.50 0.09
CA GLU A 165 -15.97 -24.21 0.71
C GLU A 165 -14.99 -23.37 -0.16
N ILE A 166 -13.95 -23.99 -0.70
CA ILE A 166 -13.05 -23.31 -1.65
C ILE A 166 -13.85 -22.80 -2.86
N ALA A 167 -14.71 -23.63 -3.44
CA ALA A 167 -15.51 -23.24 -4.59
C ALA A 167 -16.49 -22.08 -4.25
N ARG A 168 -17.09 -22.09 -3.05
CA ARG A 168 -17.94 -21.02 -2.54
C ARG A 168 -17.16 -19.70 -2.40
N LEU A 169 -16.00 -19.74 -1.76
CA LEU A 169 -15.15 -18.58 -1.54
C LEU A 169 -14.59 -18.01 -2.86
N GLU A 170 -14.21 -18.86 -3.81
CA GLU A 170 -13.73 -18.40 -5.13
C GLU A 170 -14.87 -17.74 -5.95
N ARG A 171 -16.11 -18.25 -5.89
CA ARG A 171 -17.28 -17.59 -6.48
C ARG A 171 -17.53 -16.22 -5.85
N ARG A 172 -17.52 -16.15 -4.51
CA ARG A 172 -17.68 -14.89 -3.78
C ARG A 172 -16.60 -13.87 -4.14
N LYS A 173 -15.34 -14.30 -4.16
CA LYS A 173 -14.21 -13.46 -4.57
C LYS A 173 -14.43 -12.86 -5.95
N LYS A 174 -14.83 -13.67 -6.94
CA LYS A 174 -15.13 -13.18 -8.30
C LYS A 174 -16.27 -12.14 -8.31
N ALA A 175 -17.31 -12.37 -7.54
CA ALA A 175 -18.43 -11.43 -7.42
C ALA A 175 -18.01 -10.12 -6.78
N GLU A 176 -17.24 -10.15 -5.69
CA GLU A 176 -16.74 -8.96 -4.98
C GLU A 176 -15.80 -8.13 -5.85
N ILE A 177 -14.91 -8.77 -6.63
CA ILE A 177 -14.02 -8.06 -7.57
C ILE A 177 -14.86 -7.32 -8.63
N LYS A 178 -15.86 -7.98 -9.23
CA LYS A 178 -16.74 -7.36 -10.22
C LYS A 178 -17.55 -6.20 -9.63
N ALA A 179 -18.10 -6.39 -8.44
CA ALA A 179 -18.86 -5.36 -7.74
C ALA A 179 -17.99 -4.16 -7.34
N LEU A 180 -16.75 -4.39 -6.90
CA LEU A 180 -15.80 -3.32 -6.61
C LEU A 180 -15.40 -2.56 -7.89
N ALA A 181 -15.12 -3.27 -8.98
CA ALA A 181 -14.82 -2.63 -10.27
C ALA A 181 -16.00 -1.82 -10.80
N ALA A 182 -17.24 -2.32 -10.65
CA ALA A 182 -18.44 -1.57 -11.03
C ALA A 182 -18.57 -0.27 -10.22
N ALA A 183 -18.40 -0.32 -8.89
CA ALA A 183 -18.43 0.85 -8.04
C ALA A 183 -17.33 1.87 -8.38
N ILE A 184 -16.14 1.42 -8.76
CA ILE A 184 -15.06 2.29 -9.25
C ILE A 184 -15.47 2.97 -10.56
N ARG A 185 -16.13 2.24 -11.48
CA ARG A 185 -16.56 2.73 -12.79
C ARG A 185 -17.70 3.75 -12.72
N GLU A 186 -18.43 3.83 -11.62
CA GLU A 186 -19.40 4.93 -11.38
C GLU A 186 -18.73 6.31 -11.32
N HIS A 187 -17.41 6.35 -11.09
CA HIS A 187 -16.61 7.58 -11.07
C HIS A 187 -15.79 7.70 -12.36
N GLY A 188 -16.15 8.64 -13.22
CA GLY A 188 -15.57 8.76 -14.58
C GLY A 188 -14.04 8.94 -14.63
N ASP A 189 -13.46 9.62 -13.63
CA ASP A 189 -12.01 9.78 -13.48
C ASP A 189 -11.31 8.47 -13.15
N LEU A 190 -11.90 7.69 -12.22
CA LEU A 190 -11.38 6.40 -11.79
C LEU A 190 -11.62 5.31 -12.84
N SER A 191 -12.76 5.36 -13.55
CA SER A 191 -13.06 4.45 -14.66
C SER A 191 -11.98 4.52 -15.72
N LYS A 192 -11.67 5.73 -16.22
CA LYS A 192 -10.62 5.94 -17.22
C LYS A 192 -9.27 5.41 -16.77
N ARG A 193 -8.89 5.66 -15.51
CA ARG A 193 -7.63 5.15 -14.95
C ARG A 193 -7.63 3.62 -14.85
N LEU A 194 -8.76 3.01 -14.43
CA LEU A 194 -8.90 1.55 -14.37
C LEU A 194 -8.73 0.92 -15.74
N ASP A 195 -9.38 1.47 -16.78
CA ASP A 195 -9.31 0.96 -18.14
C ASP A 195 -7.89 1.07 -18.72
N LEU A 196 -7.18 2.17 -18.43
CA LEU A 196 -5.76 2.32 -18.79
C LEU A 196 -4.89 1.25 -18.12
N ILE A 197 -5.07 1.01 -16.82
CA ILE A 197 -4.31 0.00 -16.08
C ILE A 197 -4.61 -1.41 -16.65
N GLU A 198 -5.88 -1.71 -16.91
CA GLU A 198 -6.32 -3.01 -17.43
C GLU A 198 -5.88 -3.26 -18.88
N SER A 199 -5.61 -2.19 -19.64
CA SER A 199 -5.11 -2.32 -21.01
C SER A 199 -3.73 -2.98 -21.11
N VAL A 200 -2.93 -2.96 -20.05
CA VAL A 200 -1.57 -3.51 -20.05
C VAL A 200 -1.60 -5.04 -20.12
N ASP A 201 -0.99 -5.62 -21.15
CA ASP A 201 -0.93 -7.06 -21.31
C ASP A 201 -0.36 -7.78 -20.08
N GLY A 202 -1.16 -8.68 -19.50
CA GLY A 202 -0.84 -9.41 -18.27
C GLY A 202 -1.42 -8.81 -16.99
N VAL A 203 -2.10 -7.68 -17.08
CA VAL A 203 -2.83 -7.08 -15.94
C VAL A 203 -4.32 -7.43 -16.07
N GLY A 204 -4.80 -8.36 -15.25
CA GLY A 204 -6.23 -8.68 -15.17
C GLY A 204 -6.96 -7.77 -14.18
N LEU A 205 -8.30 -7.79 -14.22
CA LEU A 205 -9.19 -6.93 -13.42
C LEU A 205 -8.80 -6.85 -11.92
N LEU A 206 -8.53 -7.99 -11.27
CA LEU A 206 -8.11 -8.01 -9.86
C LEU A 206 -6.84 -7.19 -9.62
N THR A 207 -5.85 -7.36 -10.49
CA THR A 207 -4.58 -6.65 -10.37
C THR A 207 -4.75 -5.17 -10.69
N ALA A 208 -5.57 -4.82 -11.68
CA ALA A 208 -5.88 -3.44 -12.05
C ALA A 208 -6.55 -2.69 -10.88
N VAL A 209 -7.59 -3.30 -10.29
CA VAL A 209 -8.26 -2.76 -9.10
C VAL A 209 -7.28 -2.65 -7.93
N ALA A 210 -6.44 -3.66 -7.68
CA ALA A 210 -5.44 -3.63 -6.61
C ALA A 210 -4.42 -2.50 -6.80
N ILE A 211 -3.97 -2.24 -8.02
CA ILE A 211 -3.06 -1.12 -8.34
C ILE A 211 -3.77 0.20 -8.10
N LEU A 212 -4.94 0.41 -8.71
CA LEU A 212 -5.69 1.67 -8.60
C LEU A 212 -5.99 2.05 -7.15
N VAL A 213 -6.48 1.08 -6.36
CA VAL A 213 -6.91 1.33 -4.98
C VAL A 213 -5.71 1.47 -4.03
N ARG A 214 -4.64 0.70 -4.25
CA ARG A 214 -3.49 0.68 -3.34
C ARG A 214 -2.35 1.58 -3.76
N MET A 215 -2.42 2.17 -4.93
CA MET A 215 -1.41 3.09 -5.44
C MET A 215 -2.11 4.28 -6.14
N PRO A 216 -2.79 5.14 -5.37
CA PRO A 216 -3.48 6.32 -5.93
C PRO A 216 -2.51 7.26 -6.67
N GLU A 217 -1.20 7.19 -6.37
CA GLU A 217 -0.14 7.96 -7.01
C GLU A 217 0.25 7.44 -8.41
N ILE A 218 -0.29 6.29 -8.86
CA ILE A 218 0.04 5.70 -10.17
C ILE A 218 -0.19 6.73 -11.30
N GLY A 219 0.79 6.88 -12.17
CA GLY A 219 0.79 7.86 -13.24
C GLY A 219 1.25 9.27 -12.86
N THR A 220 1.63 9.52 -11.59
CA THR A 220 2.11 10.84 -11.13
C THR A 220 3.49 10.78 -10.48
N VAL A 221 4.06 9.60 -10.35
CA VAL A 221 5.37 9.36 -9.72
C VAL A 221 6.36 8.78 -10.73
N THR A 222 7.65 8.94 -10.45
CA THR A 222 8.72 8.37 -11.29
C THR A 222 8.72 6.85 -11.25
N ARG A 223 9.42 6.23 -12.21
CA ARG A 223 9.57 4.76 -12.26
C ARG A 223 10.34 4.19 -11.06
N GLU A 224 11.22 4.98 -10.45
CA GLU A 224 11.97 4.64 -9.24
C GLU A 224 11.04 4.67 -8.02
N GLU A 225 10.28 5.74 -7.88
CA GLU A 225 9.32 5.92 -6.78
C GLU A 225 8.19 4.88 -6.81
N VAL A 226 7.61 4.60 -7.99
CA VAL A 226 6.56 3.58 -8.11
C VAL A 226 7.07 2.20 -7.70
N ALA A 227 8.32 1.87 -8.04
CA ALA A 227 8.95 0.61 -7.63
C ALA A 227 9.22 0.57 -6.12
N ALA A 228 9.70 1.67 -5.53
CA ALA A 228 9.94 1.80 -4.10
C ALA A 228 8.65 1.71 -3.29
N LEU A 229 7.59 2.41 -3.70
CA LEU A 229 6.27 2.38 -3.06
C LEU A 229 5.64 0.97 -3.07
N ALA A 230 5.86 0.19 -4.13
CA ALA A 230 5.42 -1.20 -4.20
C ALA A 230 6.34 -2.16 -3.42
N GLY A 231 7.52 -1.71 -3.00
CA GLY A 231 8.55 -2.55 -2.38
C GLY A 231 9.22 -3.50 -3.38
N LEU A 232 9.34 -3.07 -4.64
CA LEU A 232 9.98 -3.80 -5.73
C LEU A 232 11.32 -3.17 -6.15
N ALA A 233 11.74 -2.07 -5.50
CA ALA A 233 13.06 -1.50 -5.69
C ALA A 233 14.10 -2.33 -4.91
N PRO A 234 15.20 -2.75 -5.56
CA PRO A 234 16.33 -3.34 -4.86
C PRO A 234 17.10 -2.24 -4.12
N TYR A 235 17.44 -2.50 -2.89
CA TYR A 235 18.30 -1.62 -2.08
C TYR A 235 19.67 -2.27 -1.92
N ASP A 236 20.70 -1.44 -1.99
CA ASP A 236 22.09 -1.83 -1.77
C ASP A 236 22.31 -2.14 -0.27
N HIS A 237 23.10 -3.14 0.00
CA HIS A 237 23.61 -3.49 1.32
C HIS A 237 25.15 -3.48 1.26
N GLU A 238 25.70 -2.27 1.12
CA GLU A 238 27.14 -2.07 1.02
C GLU A 238 27.63 -1.37 2.29
N SER A 239 28.69 -1.86 2.88
CA SER A 239 29.36 -1.21 4.01
C SER A 239 30.88 -1.40 3.88
N GLY A 240 31.61 -0.30 3.70
CA GLY A 240 33.05 -0.33 3.48
C GLY A 240 33.43 -1.24 2.31
N ASN A 241 34.23 -2.28 2.57
CA ASN A 241 34.70 -3.23 1.54
C ASN A 241 33.71 -4.38 1.28
N HIS A 242 32.57 -4.42 1.99
CA HIS A 242 31.59 -5.49 1.82
C HIS A 242 30.51 -5.09 0.80
N VAL A 243 30.50 -5.78 -0.35
CA VAL A 243 29.45 -5.65 -1.36
C VAL A 243 28.41 -6.75 -1.12
N GLY A 244 27.32 -6.39 -0.47
CA GLY A 244 26.21 -7.31 -0.21
C GLY A 244 25.25 -7.50 -1.38
N GLU A 245 24.44 -8.55 -1.33
CA GLU A 245 23.39 -8.76 -2.33
C GLU A 245 22.26 -7.72 -2.18
N ARG A 246 21.75 -7.27 -3.33
CA ARG A 246 20.61 -6.35 -3.38
C ARG A 246 19.30 -7.06 -3.09
N HIS A 247 18.58 -6.59 -2.09
CA HIS A 247 17.28 -7.14 -1.72
C HIS A 247 16.16 -6.11 -1.82
N ILE A 248 14.95 -6.57 -2.22
CA ILE A 248 13.75 -5.74 -2.12
C ILE A 248 13.32 -5.62 -0.66
N LYS A 249 12.91 -4.41 -0.22
CA LYS A 249 12.50 -4.15 1.17
C LYS A 249 11.38 -3.11 1.23
N GLY A 250 10.56 -3.19 2.29
CA GLY A 250 9.52 -2.18 2.56
C GLY A 250 8.36 -2.18 1.56
N GLY A 251 7.77 -1.02 1.35
CA GLY A 251 6.66 -0.79 0.41
C GLY A 251 5.35 -1.51 0.77
N ARG A 252 4.40 -1.48 -0.17
CA ARG A 252 3.03 -2.01 -0.02
C ARG A 252 2.99 -3.51 -0.30
N GLY A 253 3.20 -4.33 0.73
CA GLY A 253 3.34 -5.79 0.62
C GLY A 253 2.19 -6.51 -0.09
N ARG A 254 0.92 -6.11 0.17
CA ARG A 254 -0.26 -6.67 -0.51
C ARG A 254 -0.26 -6.36 -2.01
N LEU A 255 0.12 -5.15 -2.39
CA LEU A 255 0.26 -4.76 -3.79
C LEU A 255 1.37 -5.54 -4.46
N ARG A 256 2.54 -5.66 -3.82
CA ARG A 256 3.66 -6.48 -4.33
C ARG A 256 3.26 -7.93 -4.58
N LYS A 257 2.46 -8.54 -3.66
CA LYS A 257 1.93 -9.90 -3.84
C LYS A 257 1.04 -9.99 -5.09
N SER A 258 0.12 -9.03 -5.29
CA SER A 258 -0.75 -8.99 -6.47
C SER A 258 0.07 -8.85 -7.77
N LEU A 259 1.08 -7.98 -7.77
CA LEU A 259 1.97 -7.78 -8.93
C LEU A 259 2.83 -9.02 -9.23
N TYR A 260 3.33 -9.70 -8.20
CA TYR A 260 4.07 -10.96 -8.38
C TYR A 260 3.20 -12.04 -9.01
N CYS A 261 1.96 -12.19 -8.54
CA CYS A 261 1.00 -13.14 -9.13
C CYS A 261 0.63 -12.79 -10.57
N ALA A 262 0.52 -11.52 -10.92
CA ALA A 262 0.26 -11.07 -12.28
C ALA A 262 1.48 -11.23 -13.19
N ALA A 263 2.68 -11.00 -12.67
CA ALA A 263 3.92 -11.12 -13.42
C ALA A 263 4.18 -12.56 -13.89
N LEU A 264 3.74 -13.58 -13.15
CA LEU A 264 3.94 -14.97 -13.50
C LEU A 264 3.35 -15.30 -14.89
N PRO A 265 2.03 -15.24 -15.13
CA PRO A 265 1.47 -15.50 -16.46
C PRO A 265 1.88 -14.45 -17.50
N ALA A 266 2.09 -13.19 -17.08
CA ALA A 266 2.52 -12.12 -17.98
C ALA A 266 3.91 -12.42 -18.58
N SER A 267 4.87 -12.90 -17.79
CA SER A 267 6.23 -13.20 -18.21
C SER A 267 6.38 -14.57 -18.90
N MET A 268 5.36 -15.44 -18.78
CA MET A 268 5.37 -16.75 -19.46
C MET A 268 4.66 -16.69 -20.82
N ARG A 269 3.59 -15.86 -20.95
CA ARG A 269 2.73 -15.93 -22.14
C ARG A 269 2.22 -14.58 -22.67
N TRP A 270 1.74 -13.69 -21.80
CA TRP A 270 0.87 -12.60 -22.23
C TRP A 270 1.61 -11.34 -22.69
N ASN A 271 2.73 -11.00 -22.08
CA ASN A 271 3.46 -9.78 -22.37
C ASN A 271 4.82 -10.08 -22.99
N HIS A 272 4.96 -9.89 -24.29
CA HIS A 272 6.17 -10.25 -25.03
C HIS A 272 7.45 -9.62 -24.48
N GLN A 273 7.37 -8.36 -23.99
CA GLN A 273 8.54 -7.70 -23.41
C GLN A 273 8.97 -8.37 -22.11
N LEU A 274 7.98 -8.79 -21.27
CA LEU A 274 8.27 -9.51 -20.03
C LEU A 274 8.73 -10.94 -20.29
N VAL A 275 8.20 -11.61 -21.30
CA VAL A 275 8.66 -12.94 -21.72
C VAL A 275 10.14 -12.88 -22.13
N SER A 276 10.50 -11.92 -22.97
CA SER A 276 11.90 -11.72 -23.40
C SER A 276 12.81 -11.37 -22.22
N MET A 277 12.35 -10.46 -21.33
CA MET A 277 13.09 -10.09 -20.13
C MET A 277 13.31 -11.27 -19.19
N TYR A 278 12.27 -12.06 -18.92
CA TYR A 278 12.34 -13.23 -18.06
C TYR A 278 13.34 -14.25 -18.60
N ARG A 279 13.23 -14.62 -19.90
CA ARG A 279 14.14 -15.57 -20.54
C ARG A 279 15.60 -15.11 -20.47
N ARG A 280 15.86 -13.83 -20.75
CA ARG A 280 17.19 -13.24 -20.63
C ARG A 280 17.76 -13.34 -19.21
N LEU A 281 16.95 -13.06 -18.17
CA LEU A 281 17.38 -13.16 -16.78
C LEU A 281 17.70 -14.60 -16.36
N ILE A 282 16.88 -15.56 -16.78
CA ILE A 282 17.14 -16.99 -16.52
C ILE A 282 18.40 -17.44 -17.25
N ALA A 283 18.58 -17.08 -18.52
CA ALA A 283 19.80 -17.39 -19.28
C ALA A 283 21.07 -16.77 -18.64
N ALA A 284 20.93 -15.63 -17.97
CA ALA A 284 22.01 -15.01 -17.18
C ALA A 284 22.19 -15.63 -15.77
N GLY A 285 21.58 -16.79 -15.48
CA GLY A 285 21.73 -17.53 -14.21
C GLY A 285 20.96 -16.95 -13.03
N LYS A 286 20.02 -16.03 -13.25
CA LYS A 286 19.21 -15.49 -12.16
C LYS A 286 18.16 -16.49 -11.68
N LEU A 287 17.96 -16.62 -10.37
CA LEU A 287 16.93 -17.48 -9.78
C LEU A 287 15.53 -17.09 -10.27
N HIS A 288 14.66 -18.08 -10.45
CA HIS A 288 13.26 -17.90 -10.89
C HIS A 288 12.52 -16.77 -10.16
N LYS A 289 12.57 -16.77 -8.82
CA LYS A 289 11.90 -15.73 -8.02
C LYS A 289 12.47 -14.33 -8.26
N VAL A 290 13.78 -14.22 -8.45
CA VAL A 290 14.46 -12.93 -8.74
C VAL A 290 14.01 -12.40 -10.09
N ALA A 291 13.98 -13.27 -11.12
CA ALA A 291 13.51 -12.91 -12.45
C ALA A 291 12.03 -12.48 -12.44
N LEU A 292 11.15 -13.18 -11.70
CA LEU A 292 9.75 -12.79 -11.56
C LEU A 292 9.55 -11.47 -10.83
N VAL A 293 10.31 -11.19 -9.76
CA VAL A 293 10.27 -9.90 -9.05
C VAL A 293 10.71 -8.76 -9.98
N ALA A 294 11.73 -8.98 -10.81
CA ALA A 294 12.15 -8.00 -11.81
C ALA A 294 11.05 -7.77 -12.88
N CYS A 295 10.36 -8.83 -13.32
CA CYS A 295 9.20 -8.72 -14.22
C CYS A 295 8.03 -8.00 -13.56
N ALA A 296 7.73 -8.25 -12.27
CA ALA A 296 6.69 -7.55 -11.51
C ALA A 296 6.99 -6.04 -11.42
N ARG A 297 8.24 -5.67 -11.13
CA ARG A 297 8.69 -4.27 -11.17
C ARG A 297 8.47 -3.64 -12.55
N LYS A 298 8.87 -4.33 -13.61
CA LYS A 298 8.74 -3.83 -14.98
C LYS A 298 7.27 -3.69 -15.40
N LEU A 299 6.42 -4.65 -15.02
CA LEU A 299 4.97 -4.60 -15.25
C LEU A 299 4.36 -3.35 -14.60
N LEU A 300 4.71 -3.06 -13.34
CA LEU A 300 4.23 -1.87 -12.63
C LEU A 300 4.71 -0.57 -13.30
N ILE A 301 5.96 -0.52 -13.78
CA ILE A 301 6.49 0.62 -14.52
C ILE A 301 5.71 0.82 -15.83
N PHE A 302 5.35 -0.24 -16.54
CA PHE A 302 4.50 -0.13 -17.73
C PHE A 302 3.14 0.48 -17.39
N VAL A 303 2.50 0.01 -16.33
CA VAL A 303 1.23 0.56 -15.86
C VAL A 303 1.37 2.05 -15.51
N ASN A 304 2.43 2.43 -14.78
CA ASN A 304 2.68 3.82 -14.43
C ASN A 304 2.79 4.70 -15.69
N THR A 305 3.58 4.27 -16.66
CA THR A 305 3.78 5.00 -17.93
C THR A 305 2.48 5.11 -18.75
N VAL A 306 1.65 4.05 -18.78
CA VAL A 306 0.36 4.06 -19.49
C VAL A 306 -0.60 5.07 -18.86
N VAL A 307 -0.69 5.09 -17.54
CA VAL A 307 -1.56 6.03 -16.81
C VAL A 307 -1.04 7.46 -16.94
N GLU A 308 0.27 7.70 -16.82
CA GLU A 308 0.92 9.01 -17.02
C GLU A 308 0.66 9.57 -18.43
N ARG A 309 0.82 8.73 -19.44
CA ARG A 309 0.59 9.09 -20.85
C ARG A 309 -0.89 9.33 -21.18
N GLY A 310 -1.81 8.74 -20.41
CA GLY A 310 -3.25 8.82 -20.62
C GLY A 310 -3.74 8.10 -21.88
N SER A 311 -2.93 7.18 -22.47
CA SER A 311 -3.29 6.38 -23.64
C SER A 311 -3.09 4.89 -23.36
N PRO A 312 -3.97 3.99 -23.88
CA PRO A 312 -3.90 2.56 -23.65
C PRO A 312 -2.55 1.95 -24.05
N TRP A 313 -2.28 0.76 -23.50
CA TRP A 313 -1.10 -0.02 -23.84
C TRP A 313 -1.09 -0.35 -25.32
N GLU A 314 0.00 -0.04 -25.99
CA GLU A 314 0.26 -0.45 -27.36
C GLU A 314 1.07 -1.73 -27.36
N LYS A 315 0.53 -2.77 -27.99
CA LYS A 315 1.30 -4.00 -28.22
C LYS A 315 2.50 -3.64 -29.08
N SER A 316 3.68 -3.64 -28.49
CA SER A 316 4.92 -3.56 -29.25
C SER A 316 4.84 -4.65 -30.34
N ARG A 317 4.98 -4.29 -31.60
CA ARG A 317 5.19 -5.28 -32.68
C ARG A 317 6.29 -6.20 -32.21
N ALA A 318 6.02 -7.51 -32.17
CA ALA A 318 7.07 -8.48 -31.89
C ALA A 318 8.25 -8.15 -32.83
N PRO A 319 9.50 -8.05 -32.29
CA PRO A 319 10.65 -7.96 -33.19
C PRO A 319 10.50 -9.11 -34.21
N GLY A 320 10.50 -8.76 -35.49
CA GLY A 320 10.31 -9.73 -36.55
C GLY A 320 11.20 -10.95 -36.28
N LYS A 321 10.72 -12.14 -36.63
CA LYS A 321 11.47 -13.40 -36.50
C LYS A 321 12.90 -13.11 -36.90
N PHE A 322 13.83 -13.10 -35.92
CA PHE A 322 15.23 -13.22 -36.20
C PHE A 322 15.35 -14.62 -36.86
N GLU A 323 15.46 -14.66 -38.16
CA GLU A 323 15.94 -15.83 -38.86
C GLU A 323 17.28 -16.19 -38.24
N LEU A 324 17.28 -17.27 -37.47
CA LEU A 324 18.49 -17.99 -37.12
C LEU A 324 19.08 -18.51 -38.40
N GLY A 325 19.92 -17.72 -39.04
CA GLY A 325 20.79 -18.17 -40.10
C GLY A 325 21.72 -19.24 -39.54
N LEU A 326 21.30 -20.48 -39.62
CA LEU A 326 22.17 -21.63 -39.58
C LEU A 326 23.08 -21.53 -40.81
N ARG A 327 24.24 -20.93 -40.69
CA ARG A 327 25.33 -21.20 -41.58
C ARG A 327 25.95 -22.54 -41.17
N ALA A 328 25.62 -23.55 -41.96
CA ALA A 328 26.43 -24.74 -42.01
C ALA A 328 27.78 -24.40 -42.61
N ALA A 329 28.86 -24.73 -41.92
CA ALA A 329 30.18 -25.13 -42.40
C ALA A 329 30.94 -25.72 -41.21
#